data_2cdc2b13f1654937e7d6fe5b4146a3a8
#
_entry.id   2cdc2b13f1654937e7d6fe5b4146a3a8
#
_cell.length_a   1.000
_cell.length_b   1.000
_cell.length_c   1.000
_cell.angle_alpha   90.00
_cell.angle_beta   90.00
_cell.angle_gamma   90.00
#
_symmetry.space_group_name_H-M   'P 1'
#
loop_
_entity.id
_entity.type
_entity.pdbx_description
1 polymer ?
#
loop_
_entity_poly.entity_id
_entity_poly.type
_entity_poly.pdbx_seq_one_letter_code
_entity_poly.pdbx_strand_id
1 'polypeptide(L)'
;DKDFSAIKKFKSAGVKVIFLSGDTNINESIAKNRSIDFYASRGVCKSAFINIFKSTYNILPDEMCYVGDDIFDLNIMKEVGYSFCPSNAVKTIREYCCGNILNRVGGDNCLDKLFDVCESRNIIPPFDEELFYNLDKDDKF
;
A
#
# COMPACT_ATOMS: atom_id res chain seq x y z
N ASP A 1 -14.46 -0.42 -8.30
CA ASP A 1 -13.26 -1.24 -8.20
C ASP A 1 -12.98 -1.57 -6.72
N LYS A 2 -12.71 -2.83 -6.42
CA LYS A 2 -12.48 -3.29 -5.04
C LYS A 2 -11.21 -2.72 -4.43
N ASP A 3 -10.17 -2.48 -5.22
CA ASP A 3 -8.94 -1.89 -4.71
C ASP A 3 -9.15 -0.44 -4.28
N PHE A 4 -9.95 0.33 -4.99
CA PHE A 4 -10.27 1.69 -4.57
C PHE A 4 -11.18 1.70 -3.33
N SER A 5 -12.11 0.77 -3.23
CA SER A 5 -12.90 0.59 -2.01
C SER A 5 -12.00 0.19 -0.83
N ALA A 6 -10.99 -0.64 -1.07
CA ALA A 6 -10.03 -1.02 -0.04
C ALA A 6 -9.21 0.19 0.44
N ILE A 7 -8.83 1.09 -0.45
CA ILE A 7 -8.12 2.33 -0.06
C ILE A 7 -8.99 3.14 0.91
N LYS A 8 -10.28 3.26 0.64
CA LYS A 8 -11.21 3.93 1.56
C LYS A 8 -11.32 3.20 2.90
N LYS A 9 -11.32 1.87 2.89
CA LYS A 9 -11.32 1.07 4.12
C LYS A 9 -10.06 1.34 4.94
N PHE A 10 -8.90 1.39 4.31
CA PHE A 10 -7.66 1.75 5.00
C PHE A 10 -7.72 3.15 5.59
N LYS A 11 -8.22 4.13 4.83
CA LYS A 11 -8.40 5.50 5.35
C LYS A 11 -9.31 5.51 6.58
N SER A 12 -10.41 4.75 6.55
CA SER A 12 -11.33 4.68 7.69
C SER A 12 -10.70 4.05 8.93
N ALA A 13 -9.69 3.20 8.73
CA ALA A 13 -8.91 2.61 9.81
C ALA A 13 -7.77 3.52 10.31
N GLY A 14 -7.66 4.74 9.78
CA GLY A 14 -6.62 5.68 10.15
C GLY A 14 -5.30 5.45 9.42
N VAL A 15 -5.30 4.69 8.35
CA VAL A 15 -4.10 4.38 7.58
C VAL A 15 -3.95 5.36 6.41
N LYS A 16 -2.79 5.98 6.32
CA LYS A 16 -2.42 6.80 5.16
C LYS A 16 -1.97 5.88 4.03
N VAL A 17 -2.59 6.01 2.86
CA VAL A 17 -2.21 5.26 1.67
C VAL A 17 -1.49 6.18 0.70
N ILE A 18 -0.34 5.74 0.20
CA ILE A 18 0.43 6.46 -0.79
C ILE A 18 0.80 5.53 -1.95
N PHE A 19 1.09 6.12 -3.11
CA PHE A 19 1.65 5.41 -4.25
C PHE A 19 3.10 5.79 -4.43
N LEU A 20 3.95 4.79 -4.57
CA LEU A 20 5.37 4.94 -4.91
C LEU A 20 5.64 4.14 -6.18
N SER A 21 5.95 4.80 -7.28
CA SER A 21 6.06 4.15 -8.58
C SER A 21 7.13 4.78 -9.47
N GLY A 22 7.81 3.92 -10.25
CA GLY A 22 8.68 4.37 -11.33
C GLY A 22 7.92 4.78 -12.58
N ASP A 23 6.66 4.38 -12.71
CA ASP A 23 5.76 4.78 -13.80
C ASP A 23 4.96 6.00 -13.36
N THR A 24 5.25 7.15 -13.99
CA THR A 24 4.66 8.42 -13.59
C THR A 24 3.42 8.82 -14.39
N ASN A 25 3.12 8.14 -15.49
CA ASN A 25 2.05 8.58 -16.39
C ASN A 25 0.66 8.21 -15.88
N ILE A 26 0.34 6.92 -15.87
CA ILE A 26 -0.99 6.43 -15.50
C ILE A 26 -1.18 6.51 -13.98
N ASN A 27 -0.18 6.07 -13.22
CA ASN A 27 -0.29 5.98 -11.76
C ASN A 27 -0.41 7.36 -11.11
N GLU A 28 0.31 8.36 -11.62
CA GLU A 28 0.20 9.73 -11.12
C GLU A 28 -1.19 10.31 -11.33
N SER A 29 -1.77 10.12 -12.52
CA SER A 29 -3.12 10.58 -12.84
C SER A 29 -4.16 9.91 -11.94
N ILE A 30 -4.05 8.62 -11.72
CA ILE A 30 -4.96 7.87 -10.84
C ILE A 30 -4.85 8.39 -9.41
N ALA A 31 -3.64 8.55 -8.91
CA ALA A 31 -3.42 9.05 -7.56
C ALA A 31 -4.01 10.45 -7.37
N LYS A 32 -3.79 11.35 -8.32
CA LYS A 32 -4.33 12.71 -8.28
C LYS A 32 -5.85 12.71 -8.26
N ASN A 33 -6.48 11.91 -9.12
CA ASN A 33 -7.94 11.83 -9.20
C ASN A 33 -8.56 11.22 -7.95
N ARG A 34 -7.80 10.40 -7.21
CA ARG A 34 -8.26 9.73 -5.98
C ARG A 34 -7.77 10.39 -4.71
N SER A 35 -7.11 11.54 -4.81
CA SER A 35 -6.55 12.25 -3.66
C SER A 35 -5.59 11.39 -2.85
N ILE A 36 -4.74 10.61 -3.55
CA ILE A 36 -3.70 9.78 -2.97
C ILE A 36 -2.36 10.45 -3.24
N ASP A 37 -1.50 10.55 -2.22
CA ASP A 37 -0.16 11.09 -2.40
C ASP A 37 0.65 10.18 -3.32
N PHE A 38 1.34 10.78 -4.27
CA PHE A 38 2.14 10.06 -5.26
C PHE A 38 3.60 10.48 -5.16
N TYR A 39 4.49 9.49 -5.19
CA TYR A 39 5.94 9.68 -5.19
C TYR A 39 6.54 8.98 -6.38
N ALA A 40 7.25 9.73 -7.22
CA ALA A 40 7.93 9.20 -8.39
C ALA A 40 9.30 8.65 -7.97
N SER A 41 9.54 7.37 -8.22
CA SER A 41 10.78 6.70 -7.81
C SER A 41 11.72 6.38 -8.96
N ARG A 42 11.41 6.79 -10.19
CA ARG A 42 12.23 6.50 -11.36
C ARG A 42 13.65 7.05 -11.19
N GLY A 43 14.64 6.17 -11.29
CA GLY A 43 16.04 6.55 -11.13
C GLY A 43 16.46 6.79 -9.69
N VAL A 44 15.60 6.52 -8.71
CA VAL A 44 15.88 6.69 -7.29
C VAL A 44 15.65 5.36 -6.58
N CYS A 45 16.58 4.98 -5.70
CA CYS A 45 16.39 3.82 -4.84
C CYS A 45 15.18 4.05 -3.93
N LYS A 46 14.22 3.13 -3.93
CA LYS A 46 12.96 3.31 -3.18
C LYS A 46 13.17 3.46 -1.68
N SER A 47 14.20 2.81 -1.13
CA SER A 47 14.53 2.96 0.31
C SER A 47 14.88 4.39 0.70
N ALA A 48 15.31 5.23 -0.24
CA ALA A 48 15.60 6.64 0.04
C ALA A 48 14.35 7.43 0.45
N PHE A 49 13.15 6.93 0.14
CA PHE A 49 11.90 7.59 0.53
C PHE A 49 11.51 7.35 1.99
N ILE A 50 12.14 6.39 2.68
CA ILE A 50 11.78 6.08 4.08
C ILE A 50 11.88 7.33 4.97
N ASN A 51 12.96 8.09 4.87
CA ASN A 51 13.13 9.31 5.67
C ASN A 51 12.10 10.38 5.32
N ILE A 52 11.73 10.48 4.05
CA ILE A 52 10.67 11.39 3.60
C ILE A 52 9.33 11.01 4.26
N PHE A 53 8.99 9.74 4.25
CA PHE A 53 7.74 9.26 4.84
C PHE A 53 7.71 9.44 6.35
N LYS A 54 8.84 9.18 7.03
CA LYS A 54 8.96 9.39 8.47
C LYS A 54 8.63 10.83 8.86
N SER A 55 9.23 11.79 8.17
CA SER A 55 9.02 13.21 8.49
C SER A 55 7.69 13.75 7.99
N THR A 56 7.25 13.34 6.80
CA THR A 56 6.00 13.84 6.21
C THR A 56 4.78 13.33 6.97
N TYR A 57 4.78 12.07 7.35
CA TYR A 57 3.63 11.41 7.97
C TYR A 57 3.79 11.13 9.46
N ASN A 58 4.93 11.51 10.03
CA ASN A 58 5.25 11.31 11.46
C ASN A 58 5.05 9.85 11.89
N ILE A 59 5.66 8.93 11.16
CA ILE A 59 5.59 7.49 11.42
C ILE A 59 6.98 6.88 11.44
N LEU A 60 7.11 5.73 12.12
CA LEU A 60 8.33 4.93 12.13
C LEU A 60 8.27 3.85 11.05
N PRO A 61 9.43 3.37 10.56
CA PRO A 61 9.45 2.28 9.58
C PRO A 61 8.67 1.04 10.01
N ASP A 62 8.67 0.71 11.31
CA ASP A 62 7.92 -0.42 11.85
C ASP A 62 6.40 -0.29 11.66
N GLU A 63 5.92 0.92 11.45
CA GLU A 63 4.51 1.22 11.23
C GLU A 63 4.14 1.28 9.75
N MET A 64 5.10 1.03 8.87
CA MET A 64 4.89 1.07 7.42
C MET A 64 4.62 -0.32 6.87
N CYS A 65 3.71 -0.38 5.92
CA CYS A 65 3.43 -1.58 5.14
C CYS A 65 3.71 -1.29 3.66
N TYR A 66 4.42 -2.18 3.01
CA TYR A 66 4.79 -2.05 1.61
C TYR A 66 4.28 -3.24 0.80
N VAL A 67 3.69 -2.96 -0.33
CA VAL A 67 3.30 -3.98 -1.30
C VAL A 67 4.13 -3.78 -2.56
N GLY A 68 4.90 -4.78 -2.95
CA GLY A 68 5.76 -4.71 -4.13
C GLY A 68 5.83 -6.03 -4.87
N ASP A 69 6.25 -5.99 -6.13
CA ASP A 69 6.28 -7.16 -7.01
C ASP A 69 7.59 -7.35 -7.79
N ASP A 70 8.47 -6.37 -7.78
CA ASP A 70 9.70 -6.40 -8.56
C ASP A 70 10.93 -6.26 -7.67
N ILE A 71 12.07 -6.66 -8.23
CA ILE A 71 13.35 -6.62 -7.51
C ILE A 71 13.70 -5.22 -6.97
N PHE A 72 13.23 -4.17 -7.66
CA PHE A 72 13.45 -2.78 -7.22
C PHE A 72 12.72 -2.42 -5.92
N ASP A 73 11.80 -3.28 -5.47
CA ASP A 73 11.08 -3.09 -4.22
C ASP A 73 11.80 -3.69 -3.01
N LEU A 74 12.78 -4.56 -3.25
CA LEU A 74 13.38 -5.36 -2.17
C LEU A 74 14.02 -4.51 -1.08
N ASN A 75 14.74 -3.45 -1.45
CA ASN A 75 15.45 -2.63 -0.48
C ASN A 75 14.50 -1.96 0.52
N ILE A 76 13.42 -1.34 0.03
CA ILE A 76 12.46 -0.69 0.91
C ILE A 76 11.69 -1.74 1.73
N MET A 77 11.38 -2.88 1.15
CA MET A 77 10.67 -3.96 1.86
C MET A 77 11.44 -4.47 3.06
N LYS A 78 12.78 -4.46 3.00
CA LYS A 78 13.63 -4.88 4.12
C LYS A 78 13.65 -3.88 5.28
N GLU A 79 13.24 -2.65 5.05
CA GLU A 79 13.31 -1.58 6.06
C GLU A 79 11.98 -1.31 6.74
N VAL A 80 10.87 -1.71 6.14
CA VAL A 80 9.53 -1.47 6.70
C VAL A 80 9.09 -2.61 7.61
N GLY A 81 8.08 -2.34 8.44
CA GLY A 81 7.58 -3.32 9.39
C GLY A 81 6.81 -4.47 8.75
N TYR A 82 6.13 -4.22 7.65
CA TYR A 82 5.29 -5.22 6.98
C TYR A 82 5.52 -5.18 5.48
N SER A 83 5.79 -6.33 4.88
CA SER A 83 5.97 -6.45 3.42
C SER A 83 5.11 -7.56 2.87
N PHE A 84 4.37 -7.23 1.82
CA PHE A 84 3.47 -8.16 1.13
C PHE A 84 3.74 -8.10 -0.36
N CYS A 85 3.39 -9.16 -1.08
CA CYS A 85 3.48 -9.15 -2.53
C CYS A 85 2.30 -9.89 -3.16
N PRO A 86 1.94 -9.56 -4.40
CA PRO A 86 0.97 -10.37 -5.15
C PRO A 86 1.56 -11.73 -5.53
N SER A 87 0.69 -12.65 -5.93
CA SER A 87 1.11 -14.01 -6.29
C SER A 87 2.00 -14.07 -7.53
N ASN A 88 1.93 -13.07 -8.40
CA ASN A 88 2.75 -12.98 -9.62
C ASN A 88 4.01 -12.12 -9.45
N ALA A 89 4.41 -11.79 -8.22
CA ALA A 89 5.66 -11.10 -7.98
C ALA A 89 6.85 -11.93 -8.46
N VAL A 90 7.98 -11.27 -8.76
CA VAL A 90 9.20 -12.00 -9.13
C VAL A 90 9.64 -12.92 -7.99
N LYS A 91 10.35 -13.99 -8.33
CA LYS A 91 10.71 -15.05 -7.38
C LYS A 91 11.39 -14.52 -6.12
N THR A 92 12.36 -13.62 -6.26
CA THR A 92 13.09 -13.06 -5.11
C THR A 92 12.17 -12.37 -4.13
N ILE A 93 11.18 -11.64 -4.63
CA ILE A 93 10.20 -10.95 -3.79
C ILE A 93 9.26 -11.96 -3.11
N ARG A 94 8.80 -12.99 -3.84
CA ARG A 94 7.97 -14.03 -3.23
C ARG A 94 8.72 -14.79 -2.13
N GLU A 95 10.00 -15.04 -2.30
CA GLU A 95 10.82 -15.69 -1.27
C GLU A 95 10.96 -14.79 -0.04
N TYR A 96 11.20 -13.50 -0.25
CA TYR A 96 11.28 -12.55 0.86
C TYR A 96 9.96 -12.44 1.62
N CYS A 97 8.84 -12.40 0.91
CA CYS A 97 7.50 -12.26 1.46
C CYS A 97 6.86 -13.58 1.85
N CYS A 98 7.64 -14.64 2.10
CA CYS A 98 7.11 -15.94 2.49
C CYS A 98 6.17 -15.80 3.70
N GLY A 99 4.95 -16.30 3.58
CA GLY A 99 3.91 -16.09 4.59
C GLY A 99 3.07 -14.82 4.39
N ASN A 100 3.50 -13.92 3.52
CA ASN A 100 2.84 -12.65 3.21
C ASN A 100 2.57 -12.49 1.71
N ILE A 101 2.44 -13.60 1.01
CA ILE A 101 2.04 -13.57 -0.40
C ILE A 101 0.52 -13.47 -0.45
N LEU A 102 0.02 -12.40 -1.04
CA LEU A 102 -1.41 -12.22 -1.24
C LEU A 102 -1.86 -13.15 -2.36
N ASN A 103 -2.95 -13.88 -2.14
CA ASN A 103 -3.47 -14.82 -3.13
C ASN A 103 -4.25 -14.06 -4.22
N ARG A 104 -3.59 -13.09 -4.83
CA ARG A 104 -4.13 -12.25 -5.92
C ARG A 104 -3.00 -11.84 -6.83
N VAL A 105 -3.29 -11.72 -8.12
CA VAL A 105 -2.38 -11.14 -9.10
C VAL A 105 -2.37 -9.63 -8.93
N GLY A 106 -1.19 -9.00 -9.09
CA GLY A 106 -1.07 -7.55 -9.03
C GLY A 106 -2.05 -6.87 -9.98
N GLY A 107 -2.77 -5.86 -9.48
CA GLY A 107 -3.83 -5.17 -10.21
C GLY A 107 -5.18 -5.87 -10.17
N ASP A 108 -5.30 -7.01 -9.48
CA ASP A 108 -6.54 -7.78 -9.38
C ASP A 108 -6.97 -7.90 -7.92
N ASN A 109 -7.53 -6.83 -7.37
CA ASN A 109 -8.07 -6.78 -6.00
C ASN A 109 -7.03 -7.11 -4.91
N CYS A 110 -5.77 -6.79 -5.17
CA CYS A 110 -4.68 -7.09 -4.24
C CYS A 110 -4.82 -6.32 -2.93
N LEU A 111 -5.20 -5.03 -2.99
CA LEU A 111 -5.38 -4.19 -1.80
C LEU A 111 -6.60 -4.61 -0.99
N ASP A 112 -7.65 -5.10 -1.65
CA ASP A 112 -8.82 -5.64 -0.97
C ASP A 112 -8.42 -6.85 -0.11
N LYS A 113 -7.62 -7.75 -0.66
CA LYS A 113 -7.08 -8.88 0.08
C LYS A 113 -6.14 -8.45 1.19
N LEU A 114 -5.30 -7.46 0.94
CA LEU A 114 -4.39 -6.91 1.95
C LEU A 114 -5.15 -6.40 3.17
N PHE A 115 -6.25 -5.66 2.94
CA PHE A 115 -7.06 -5.16 4.03
C PHE A 115 -7.58 -6.30 4.91
N ASP A 116 -8.11 -7.35 4.29
CA ASP A 116 -8.64 -8.52 5.02
C ASP A 116 -7.55 -9.19 5.86
N VAL A 117 -6.35 -9.35 5.30
CA VAL A 117 -5.22 -9.95 6.01
C VAL A 117 -4.79 -9.09 7.20
N CYS A 118 -4.65 -7.79 6.99
CA CYS A 118 -4.24 -6.86 8.05
C CYS A 118 -5.26 -6.82 9.18
N GLU A 119 -6.55 -6.81 8.85
CA GLU A 119 -7.62 -6.85 9.84
C GLU A 119 -7.59 -8.16 10.63
N SER A 120 -7.49 -9.30 9.96
CA SER A 120 -7.50 -10.60 10.61
C SER A 120 -6.29 -10.84 11.51
N ARG A 121 -5.15 -10.20 11.21
CA ARG A 121 -3.93 -10.28 12.02
C ARG A 121 -3.86 -9.20 13.10
N ASN A 122 -4.88 -8.38 13.25
CA ASN A 122 -4.91 -7.25 14.18
C ASN A 122 -3.80 -6.22 13.93
N ILE A 123 -3.34 -6.09 12.70
CA ILE A 123 -2.38 -5.05 12.30
C ILE A 123 -3.08 -3.70 12.23
N ILE A 124 -4.35 -3.71 11.84
CA ILE A 124 -5.22 -2.53 11.79
C ILE A 124 -6.49 -2.78 12.62
N PRO A 125 -7.21 -1.72 13.02
CA PRO A 125 -8.49 -1.86 13.72
C PRO A 125 -9.51 -2.62 12.87
N PRO A 126 -10.53 -3.26 13.50
CA PRO A 126 -11.62 -3.87 12.78
C PRO A 126 -12.35 -2.87 11.88
N PHE A 127 -12.90 -3.35 10.78
CA PHE A 127 -13.65 -2.51 9.86
C PHE A 127 -14.82 -1.84 10.57
N ASP A 128 -14.89 -0.52 10.47
CA ASP A 128 -15.98 0.29 11.01
C ASP A 128 -16.84 0.78 9.85
N GLU A 129 -17.98 0.16 9.68
CA GLU A 129 -18.89 0.44 8.57
C GLU A 129 -19.40 1.88 8.59
N GLU A 130 -19.78 2.40 9.77
CA GLU A 130 -20.29 3.76 9.90
C GLU A 130 -19.24 4.79 9.51
N LEU A 131 -18.03 4.65 10.01
CA LEU A 131 -16.92 5.56 9.68
C LEU A 131 -16.59 5.48 8.19
N PHE A 132 -16.59 4.29 7.62
CA PHE A 132 -16.36 4.09 6.20
C PHE A 132 -17.38 4.84 5.35
N TYR A 133 -18.67 4.72 5.65
CA TYR A 133 -19.71 5.42 4.90
C TYR A 133 -19.67 6.93 5.08
N ASN A 134 -19.28 7.41 6.25
CA ASN A 134 -19.13 8.84 6.47
C ASN A 134 -17.99 9.43 5.64
N LEU A 135 -16.87 8.71 5.52
CA LEU A 135 -15.77 9.12 4.65
C LEU A 135 -16.15 9.04 3.17
N ASP A 136 -16.94 8.05 2.78
CA ASP A 136 -17.38 7.87 1.40
C ASP A 136 -18.25 9.03 0.92
N LYS A 137 -19.05 9.63 1.81
CA LYS A 137 -19.85 10.81 1.47
C LYS A 137 -19.02 12.02 1.10
N ASP A 138 -17.86 12.18 1.73
CA ASP A 138 -16.97 13.32 1.54
C ASP A 138 -15.90 13.05 0.48
N ASP A 139 -15.73 11.82 0.07
CA ASP A 139 -14.72 11.39 -0.89
C ASP A 139 -15.32 11.37 -2.31
N LYS A 140 -14.50 11.72 -3.30
CA LYS A 140 -14.94 11.78 -4.71
C LYS A 140 -14.61 10.50 -5.48
N PHE A 141 -14.36 9.44 -4.80
CA PHE A 141 -14.06 8.14 -5.43
C PHE A 141 -15.23 7.65 -6.28
#